data_5e43f569b862529d711997b992125eb8
#
_entry.id   5e43f569b862529d711997b992125eb8
#
_cell.length_a   1.000
_cell.length_b   1.000
_cell.length_c   1.000
_cell.angle_alpha   90.00
_cell.angle_beta   90.00
_cell.angle_gamma   90.00
#
_symmetry.space_group_name_H-M   'P 1'
#
loop_
_entity.id
_entity.type
_entity.pdbx_description
1 polymer ?
#
loop_
_entity_poly.entity_id
_entity_poly.type
_entity_poly.pdbx_seq_one_letter_code
_entity_poly.pdbx_strand_id
1 'polypeptide(L)'
;MDSVSSQYKFAQEVKQALEKDAIAHQTRLQGKSAAIQKAAADFERRMRINAFVSAEAQQAEQQKIIRMQQEGEALSAELSQKLAMKQQSLLEDVMTEIRAQLKEYNKDGRYKLILTQVGDNVLYADEALDITDDFIKYLNEHYTSSKASVAADSTAKKK
;
A
#
# COMPACT_ATOMS: atom_id res chain seq x y z
N MET A 1 6.39 -18.69 -5.42
CA MET A 1 6.50 -17.26 -5.08
C MET A 1 5.90 -16.94 -3.70
N ASP A 2 4.82 -17.58 -3.32
CA ASP A 2 4.14 -17.31 -2.04
C ASP A 2 5.04 -17.56 -0.82
N SER A 3 5.86 -18.62 -0.84
CA SER A 3 6.79 -18.92 0.25
C SER A 3 7.85 -17.83 0.44
N VAL A 4 8.46 -17.34 -0.65
CA VAL A 4 9.44 -16.24 -0.57
C VAL A 4 8.79 -14.96 -0.07
N SER A 5 7.60 -14.61 -0.60
CA SER A 5 6.86 -13.39 -0.19
C SER A 5 6.40 -13.45 1.26
N SER A 6 6.11 -14.63 1.80
CA SER A 6 5.64 -14.80 3.18
C SER A 6 6.77 -14.90 4.21
N GLN A 7 7.96 -15.38 3.83
CA GLN A 7 9.04 -15.68 4.75
C GLN A 7 10.25 -14.72 4.63
N TYR A 8 10.37 -13.99 3.51
CA TYR A 8 11.43 -13.00 3.34
C TYR A 8 11.14 -11.74 4.17
N LYS A 9 12.04 -11.38 5.07
CA LYS A 9 11.88 -10.24 5.99
C LYS A 9 11.57 -8.94 5.28
N PHE A 10 12.25 -8.64 4.17
CA PHE A 10 11.98 -7.44 3.39
C PHE A 10 10.55 -7.41 2.84
N ALA A 11 10.06 -8.51 2.30
CA ALA A 11 8.69 -8.61 1.80
C ALA A 11 7.67 -8.45 2.94
N GLN A 12 7.95 -8.98 4.12
CA GLN A 12 7.11 -8.80 5.31
C GLN A 12 7.08 -7.34 5.78
N GLU A 13 8.22 -6.63 5.80
CA GLU A 13 8.28 -5.22 6.16
C GLU A 13 7.54 -4.35 5.14
N VAL A 14 7.67 -4.65 3.85
CA VAL A 14 6.90 -4.00 2.77
C VAL A 14 5.41 -4.18 2.98
N LYS A 15 4.96 -5.40 3.28
CA LYS A 15 3.55 -5.70 3.58
C LYS A 15 3.06 -4.90 4.79
N GLN A 16 3.81 -4.88 5.88
CA GLN A 16 3.46 -4.11 7.06
C GLN A 16 3.38 -2.60 6.79
N ALA A 17 4.27 -2.07 5.95
CA ALA A 17 4.22 -0.66 5.56
C ALA A 17 2.95 -0.34 4.76
N LEU A 18 2.55 -1.21 3.82
CA LEU A 18 1.29 -1.06 3.08
C LEU A 18 0.06 -1.16 3.98
N GLU A 19 0.06 -2.08 4.94
CA GLU A 19 -1.04 -2.21 5.92
C GLU A 19 -1.18 -0.95 6.77
N LYS A 20 -0.06 -0.38 7.25
CA LYS A 20 -0.07 0.89 8.00
C LYS A 20 -0.63 2.04 7.17
N ASP A 21 -0.24 2.14 5.90
CA ASP A 21 -0.76 3.18 5.00
C ASP A 21 -2.26 2.99 4.74
N ALA A 22 -2.72 1.76 4.52
CA ALA A 22 -4.13 1.45 4.34
C ALA A 22 -4.96 1.86 5.57
N ILE A 23 -4.48 1.55 6.78
CA ILE A 23 -5.13 1.95 8.03
C ILE A 23 -5.15 3.48 8.17
N ALA A 24 -4.04 4.16 7.87
CA ALA A 24 -3.96 5.61 7.91
C ALA A 24 -4.93 6.28 6.91
N HIS A 25 -5.03 5.74 5.71
CA HIS A 25 -6.00 6.18 4.69
C HIS A 25 -7.43 6.00 5.16
N GLN A 26 -7.76 4.82 5.69
CA GLN A 26 -9.10 4.54 6.23
C GLN A 26 -9.46 5.50 7.37
N THR A 27 -8.55 5.74 8.31
CA THR A 27 -8.76 6.67 9.42
C THR A 27 -9.02 8.09 8.91
N ARG A 28 -8.27 8.53 7.89
CA ARG A 28 -8.44 9.85 7.27
C ARG A 28 -9.81 9.99 6.61
N LEU A 29 -10.27 8.95 5.88
CA LEU A 29 -11.59 8.94 5.25
C LEU A 29 -12.72 8.92 6.28
N GLN A 30 -12.58 8.14 7.34
CA GLN A 30 -13.54 8.11 8.45
C GLN A 30 -13.66 9.49 9.12
N GLY A 31 -12.53 10.16 9.38
CA GLY A 31 -12.53 11.53 9.93
C GLY A 31 -13.22 12.52 9.01
N LYS A 32 -12.98 12.45 7.68
CA LYS A 32 -13.65 13.30 6.70
C LYS A 32 -15.16 13.04 6.65
N SER A 33 -15.57 11.77 6.63
CA SER A 33 -16.98 11.36 6.67
C SER A 33 -17.69 11.85 7.93
N ALA A 34 -17.07 11.67 9.10
CA ALA A 34 -17.63 12.15 10.37
C ALA A 34 -17.79 13.69 10.38
N ALA A 35 -16.84 14.43 9.81
CA ALA A 35 -16.93 15.88 9.69
C ALA A 35 -18.11 16.32 8.77
N ILE A 36 -18.30 15.62 7.65
CA ILE A 36 -19.41 15.86 6.73
C ILE A 36 -20.76 15.59 7.42
N GLN A 37 -20.88 14.43 8.09
CA GLN A 37 -22.10 14.06 8.82
C GLN A 37 -22.44 15.07 9.91
N LYS A 38 -21.44 15.53 10.67
CA LYS A 38 -21.62 16.55 11.68
C LYS A 38 -22.10 17.87 11.08
N ALA A 39 -21.49 18.33 9.99
CA ALA A 39 -21.88 19.55 9.31
C ALA A 39 -23.31 19.46 8.79
N ALA A 40 -23.71 18.32 8.20
CA ALA A 40 -25.07 18.08 7.72
C ALA A 40 -26.08 18.09 8.87
N ALA A 41 -25.79 17.39 9.97
CA ALA A 41 -26.66 17.35 11.14
C ALA A 41 -26.82 18.74 11.82
N ASP A 42 -25.72 19.50 11.90
CA ASP A 42 -25.79 20.88 12.43
C ASP A 42 -26.60 21.79 11.51
N PHE A 43 -26.46 21.65 10.19
CA PHE A 43 -27.29 22.38 9.22
C PHE A 43 -28.77 22.05 9.37
N GLU A 44 -29.14 20.76 9.41
CA GLU A 44 -30.53 20.33 9.60
C GLU A 44 -31.13 20.83 10.90
N ARG A 45 -30.35 20.78 12.01
CA ARG A 45 -30.78 21.32 13.30
C ARG A 45 -31.08 22.82 13.22
N ARG A 46 -30.18 23.60 12.60
CA ARG A 46 -30.35 25.07 12.43
C ARG A 46 -31.53 25.39 11.53
N MET A 47 -31.76 24.60 10.48
CA MET A 47 -32.96 24.71 9.63
C MET A 47 -34.23 24.54 10.43
N ARG A 48 -34.29 23.49 11.25
CA ARG A 48 -35.50 23.15 12.04
C ARG A 48 -35.92 24.23 13.04
N ILE A 49 -34.95 24.94 13.60
CA ILE A 49 -35.19 25.99 14.59
C ILE A 49 -35.11 27.42 13.99
N ASN A 50 -35.11 27.57 12.67
CA ASN A 50 -34.98 28.82 11.95
C ASN A 50 -33.79 29.68 12.45
N ALA A 51 -32.63 29.08 12.72
CA ALA A 51 -31.48 29.76 13.31
C ALA A 51 -30.51 30.36 12.27
N PHE A 52 -30.89 30.44 11.01
CA PHE A 52 -30.10 31.17 10.01
C PHE A 52 -30.45 32.67 10.02
N VAL A 53 -29.41 33.50 9.97
CA VAL A 53 -29.55 34.95 9.99
C VAL A 53 -30.06 35.54 8.67
N SER A 54 -29.87 34.79 7.56
CA SER A 54 -30.37 35.14 6.23
C SER A 54 -30.45 33.94 5.32
N ALA A 55 -31.16 34.03 4.19
CA ALA A 55 -31.24 33.02 3.16
C ALA A 55 -29.86 32.76 2.51
N GLU A 56 -29.07 33.85 2.33
CA GLU A 56 -27.72 33.76 1.78
C GLU A 56 -26.80 32.95 2.71
N ALA A 57 -26.90 33.13 4.03
CA ALA A 57 -26.12 32.38 5.01
C ALA A 57 -26.50 30.88 5.00
N GLN A 58 -27.78 30.58 4.86
CA GLN A 58 -28.25 29.21 4.70
C GLN A 58 -27.70 28.54 3.42
N GLN A 59 -27.80 29.26 2.30
CA GLN A 59 -27.28 28.76 1.01
C GLN A 59 -25.78 28.56 1.04
N ALA A 60 -25.01 29.45 1.65
CA ALA A 60 -23.58 29.34 1.81
C ALA A 60 -23.16 28.09 2.62
N GLU A 61 -23.88 27.82 3.72
CA GLU A 61 -23.63 26.63 4.54
C GLU A 61 -23.97 25.33 3.78
N GLN A 62 -25.08 25.31 3.02
CA GLN A 62 -25.41 24.17 2.16
C GLN A 62 -24.35 23.92 1.10
N GLN A 63 -23.87 24.94 0.41
CA GLN A 63 -22.81 24.83 -0.57
C GLN A 63 -21.49 24.34 0.04
N LYS A 64 -21.21 24.76 1.28
CA LYS A 64 -20.04 24.27 2.02
C LYS A 64 -20.12 22.76 2.26
N ILE A 65 -21.27 22.23 2.65
CA ILE A 65 -21.48 20.79 2.85
C ILE A 65 -21.28 20.04 1.52
N ILE A 66 -21.84 20.54 0.43
CA ILE A 66 -21.66 19.96 -0.91
C ILE A 66 -20.17 19.92 -1.29
N ARG A 67 -19.43 21.02 -1.07
CA ARG A 67 -17.97 21.01 -1.30
C ARG A 67 -17.25 20.01 -0.43
N MET A 68 -17.61 19.89 0.84
CA MET A 68 -17.01 18.90 1.74
C MET A 68 -17.24 17.46 1.26
N GLN A 69 -18.40 17.16 0.67
CA GLN A 69 -18.70 15.86 0.07
C GLN A 69 -17.83 15.62 -1.16
N GLN A 70 -17.74 16.57 -2.09
CA GLN A 70 -16.89 16.49 -3.28
C GLN A 70 -15.40 16.31 -2.92
N GLU A 71 -14.92 17.05 -1.91
CA GLU A 71 -13.57 16.88 -1.39
C GLU A 71 -13.35 15.51 -0.75
N GLY A 72 -14.38 14.94 -0.11
CA GLY A 72 -14.34 13.60 0.46
C GLY A 72 -14.21 12.52 -0.62
N GLU A 73 -14.97 12.65 -1.71
CA GLU A 73 -14.91 11.76 -2.87
C GLU A 73 -13.54 11.87 -3.58
N ALA A 74 -13.07 13.08 -3.82
CA ALA A 74 -11.76 13.32 -4.42
C ALA A 74 -10.63 12.75 -3.56
N LEU A 75 -10.69 12.93 -2.24
CA LEU A 75 -9.74 12.35 -1.30
C LEU A 75 -9.75 10.82 -1.35
N SER A 76 -10.93 10.19 -1.43
CA SER A 76 -11.05 8.74 -1.53
C SER A 76 -10.37 8.21 -2.80
N ALA A 77 -10.63 8.84 -3.93
CA ALA A 77 -10.02 8.48 -5.21
C ALA A 77 -8.49 8.65 -5.17
N GLU A 78 -8.01 9.80 -4.66
CA GLU A 78 -6.57 10.07 -4.52
C GLU A 78 -5.86 9.04 -3.64
N LEU A 79 -6.41 8.72 -2.47
CA LEU A 79 -5.80 7.77 -1.53
C LEU A 79 -5.79 6.35 -2.09
N SER A 80 -6.86 5.94 -2.78
CA SER A 80 -6.92 4.63 -3.45
C SER A 80 -5.87 4.52 -4.56
N GLN A 81 -5.73 5.54 -5.38
CA GLN A 81 -4.72 5.58 -6.43
C GLN A 81 -3.30 5.55 -5.84
N LYS A 82 -3.03 6.35 -4.80
CA LYS A 82 -1.71 6.36 -4.13
C LYS A 82 -1.36 5.00 -3.55
N LEU A 83 -2.32 4.32 -2.91
CA LEU A 83 -2.08 3.00 -2.35
C LEU A 83 -1.78 1.97 -3.44
N ALA A 84 -2.53 1.98 -4.56
CA ALA A 84 -2.29 1.08 -5.68
C ALA A 84 -0.92 1.31 -6.33
N MET A 85 -0.54 2.56 -6.58
CA MET A 85 0.77 2.90 -7.14
C MET A 85 1.92 2.49 -6.19
N LYS A 86 1.74 2.72 -4.88
CA LYS A 86 2.74 2.32 -3.89
C LYS A 86 2.88 0.80 -3.81
N GLN A 87 1.77 0.07 -3.85
CA GLN A 87 1.78 -1.39 -3.87
C GLN A 87 2.54 -1.93 -5.08
N GLN A 88 2.30 -1.39 -6.27
CA GLN A 88 3.00 -1.79 -7.49
C GLN A 88 4.51 -1.51 -7.37
N SER A 89 4.89 -0.29 -6.97
CA SER A 89 6.30 0.09 -6.81
C SER A 89 7.03 -0.82 -5.82
N LEU A 90 6.41 -1.11 -4.67
CA LEU A 90 7.03 -1.94 -3.65
C LEU A 90 7.17 -3.42 -4.08
N LEU A 91 6.24 -3.93 -4.89
CA LEU A 91 6.38 -5.27 -5.49
C LEU A 91 7.55 -5.31 -6.48
N GLU A 92 7.73 -4.26 -7.30
CA GLU A 92 8.86 -4.13 -8.22
C GLU A 92 10.19 -4.05 -7.44
N ASP A 93 10.24 -3.32 -6.35
CA ASP A 93 11.42 -3.21 -5.48
C ASP A 93 11.78 -4.56 -4.85
N VAL A 94 10.80 -5.29 -4.32
CA VAL A 94 11.00 -6.64 -3.77
C VAL A 94 11.53 -7.60 -4.85
N MET A 95 10.96 -7.57 -6.05
CA MET A 95 11.40 -8.42 -7.16
C MET A 95 12.80 -8.07 -7.64
N THR A 96 13.13 -6.78 -7.64
CA THR A 96 14.46 -6.29 -8.02
C THR A 96 15.51 -6.76 -7.01
N GLU A 97 15.20 -6.65 -5.72
CA GLU A 97 16.08 -7.13 -4.65
C GLU A 97 16.26 -8.65 -4.72
N ILE A 98 15.19 -9.43 -4.89
CA ILE A 98 15.26 -10.89 -5.05
C ILE A 98 16.19 -11.26 -6.21
N ARG A 99 16.06 -10.58 -7.36
CA ARG A 99 16.92 -10.86 -8.52
C ARG A 99 18.39 -10.50 -8.26
N ALA A 100 18.65 -9.42 -7.54
CA ALA A 100 20.00 -9.03 -7.16
C ALA A 100 20.62 -10.08 -6.22
N GLN A 101 19.87 -10.51 -5.20
CA GLN A 101 20.32 -11.52 -4.25
C GLN A 101 20.50 -12.89 -4.90
N LEU A 102 19.66 -13.29 -5.90
CA LEU A 102 19.84 -14.51 -6.67
C LEU A 102 21.17 -14.54 -7.43
N LYS A 103 21.61 -13.40 -7.96
CA LYS A 103 22.91 -13.30 -8.65
C LYS A 103 24.08 -13.57 -7.68
N GLU A 104 24.02 -12.99 -6.49
CA GLU A 104 25.04 -13.22 -5.46
C GLU A 104 24.98 -14.66 -4.92
N TYR A 105 23.78 -15.19 -4.66
CA TYR A 105 23.57 -16.57 -4.22
C TYR A 105 24.12 -17.60 -5.21
N ASN A 106 24.03 -17.33 -6.51
CA ASN A 106 24.52 -18.18 -7.58
C ASN A 106 25.88 -17.74 -8.16
N LYS A 107 26.69 -17.02 -7.39
CA LYS A 107 27.97 -16.47 -7.86
C LYS A 107 28.99 -17.57 -8.25
N ASP A 108 28.89 -18.72 -7.62
CA ASP A 108 29.67 -19.92 -7.95
C ASP A 108 29.21 -20.63 -9.24
N GLY A 109 28.06 -20.21 -9.81
CA GLY A 109 27.54 -20.74 -11.07
C GLY A 109 27.01 -22.18 -11.00
N ARG A 110 26.67 -22.63 -9.77
CA ARG A 110 26.12 -24.01 -9.55
C ARG A 110 24.78 -24.23 -10.24
N TYR A 111 23.95 -23.21 -10.36
CA TYR A 111 22.68 -23.28 -11.08
C TYR A 111 22.79 -22.60 -12.44
N LYS A 112 22.45 -23.31 -13.50
CA LYS A 112 22.39 -22.74 -14.87
C LYS A 112 21.05 -22.09 -15.16
N LEU A 113 20.01 -22.48 -14.43
CA LEU A 113 18.66 -21.95 -14.55
C LEU A 113 17.98 -22.01 -13.17
N ILE A 114 17.35 -20.92 -12.78
CA ILE A 114 16.52 -20.84 -11.58
C ILE A 114 15.15 -20.35 -12.05
N LEU A 115 14.11 -21.13 -11.77
CA LEU A 115 12.73 -20.85 -12.13
C LEU A 115 11.90 -20.54 -10.89
N THR A 116 10.89 -19.70 -11.07
CA THR A 116 9.84 -19.54 -10.06
C THR A 116 8.70 -20.48 -10.40
N GLN A 117 8.24 -21.26 -9.43
CA GLN A 117 7.02 -22.04 -9.59
C GLN A 117 5.81 -21.13 -9.33
N VAL A 118 5.19 -20.63 -10.41
CA VAL A 118 4.00 -19.79 -10.36
C VAL A 118 2.97 -20.36 -11.34
N GLY A 119 1.80 -20.73 -10.82
CA GLY A 119 0.79 -21.40 -11.63
C GLY A 119 1.31 -22.69 -12.26
N ASP A 120 0.97 -22.95 -13.50
CA ASP A 120 1.30 -24.16 -14.23
C ASP A 120 2.61 -24.08 -15.04
N ASN A 121 3.51 -23.16 -14.71
CA ASN A 121 4.78 -22.97 -15.43
C ASN A 121 5.72 -24.18 -15.32
N VAL A 122 5.63 -24.92 -14.22
CA VAL A 122 6.40 -26.15 -13.97
C VAL A 122 5.41 -27.24 -13.61
N LEU A 123 5.20 -28.18 -14.52
CA LEU A 123 4.26 -29.28 -14.32
C LEU A 123 4.81 -30.36 -13.39
N TYR A 124 6.12 -30.52 -13.37
CA TYR A 124 6.82 -31.46 -12.51
C TYR A 124 8.24 -30.97 -12.26
N ALA A 125 8.69 -31.09 -11.03
CA ALA A 125 10.09 -30.95 -10.62
C ALA A 125 10.34 -31.92 -9.49
N ASP A 126 11.54 -32.53 -9.46
CA ASP A 126 12.00 -33.34 -8.32
C ASP A 126 12.21 -32.41 -7.11
N GLU A 127 11.82 -32.87 -5.91
CA GLU A 127 11.99 -32.11 -4.66
C GLU A 127 13.45 -31.72 -4.41
N ALA A 128 14.41 -32.53 -4.87
CA ALA A 128 15.84 -32.23 -4.77
C ALA A 128 16.26 -30.96 -5.58
N LEU A 129 15.44 -30.52 -6.50
CA LEU A 129 15.65 -29.28 -7.28
C LEU A 129 15.06 -28.04 -6.61
N ASP A 130 14.28 -28.21 -5.54
CA ASP A 130 13.71 -27.10 -4.81
C ASP A 130 14.75 -26.45 -3.88
N ILE A 131 15.14 -25.24 -4.22
CA ILE A 131 16.11 -24.43 -3.45
C ILE A 131 15.43 -23.32 -2.66
N THR A 132 14.11 -23.34 -2.57
CA THR A 132 13.32 -22.23 -2.02
C THR A 132 13.70 -21.92 -0.58
N ASP A 133 13.76 -22.94 0.28
CA ASP A 133 14.05 -22.75 1.70
C ASP A 133 15.49 -22.28 1.94
N ASP A 134 16.46 -22.86 1.22
CA ASP A 134 17.86 -22.47 1.29
C ASP A 134 18.06 -21.02 0.83
N PHE A 135 17.37 -20.64 -0.25
CA PHE A 135 17.43 -19.28 -0.74
C PHE A 135 16.74 -18.28 0.21
N ILE A 136 15.59 -18.63 0.81
CA ILE A 136 14.92 -17.79 1.83
C ILE A 136 15.83 -17.58 3.04
N LYS A 137 16.51 -18.62 3.49
CA LYS A 137 17.47 -18.52 4.58
C LYS A 137 18.60 -17.55 4.22
N TYR A 138 19.19 -17.72 3.03
CA TYR A 138 20.22 -16.81 2.51
C TYR A 138 19.73 -15.37 2.46
N LEU A 139 18.53 -15.12 1.92
CA LEU A 139 17.93 -13.78 1.87
C LEU A 139 17.80 -13.15 3.25
N ASN A 140 17.33 -13.93 4.24
CA ASN A 140 17.12 -13.45 5.59
C ASN A 140 18.42 -13.22 6.39
N GLU A 141 19.48 -13.97 6.08
CA GLU A 141 20.81 -13.78 6.66
C GLU A 141 21.51 -12.52 6.12
N HIS A 142 21.28 -12.19 4.84
CA HIS A 142 21.88 -11.02 4.18
C HIS A 142 20.97 -9.78 4.17
N TYR A 143 19.80 -9.88 4.83
CA TYR A 143 18.88 -8.76 4.95
C TYR A 143 19.35 -7.76 5.99
N THR A 144 19.40 -6.48 5.61
CA THR A 144 19.60 -5.34 6.53
C THR A 144 18.41 -4.39 6.43
N SER A 145 17.79 -4.05 7.56
CA SER A 145 16.56 -3.24 7.64
C SER A 145 16.67 -1.83 7.02
N SER A 146 17.91 -1.35 6.74
CA SER A 146 18.14 -0.09 6.02
C SER A 146 17.58 -0.08 4.59
N LYS A 147 17.36 -1.23 3.97
CA LYS A 147 16.81 -1.34 2.61
C LYS A 147 15.31 -1.02 2.55
N ALA A 148 14.55 -1.35 3.59
CA ALA A 148 13.12 -1.04 3.66
C ALA A 148 12.83 0.47 3.79
N SER A 149 13.71 1.21 4.48
CA SER A 149 13.59 2.66 4.61
C SER A 149 13.84 3.40 3.29
N VAL A 150 14.74 2.90 2.45
CA VAL A 150 15.05 3.48 1.13
C VAL A 150 13.90 3.28 0.14
N ALA A 151 13.23 2.12 0.17
CA ALA A 151 12.05 1.86 -0.66
C ALA A 151 10.86 2.76 -0.25
N ALA A 152 10.69 3.03 1.04
CA ALA A 152 9.64 3.92 1.53
C ALA A 152 9.86 5.39 1.15
N ASP A 153 11.13 5.83 1.03
CA ASP A 153 11.51 7.24 0.75
C ASP A 153 11.65 7.53 -0.77
N SER A 154 11.88 6.50 -1.60
CA SER A 154 12.05 6.66 -3.06
C SER A 154 10.75 7.11 -3.76
N THR A 155 9.58 6.82 -3.17
CA THR A 155 8.28 7.29 -3.68
C THR A 155 7.99 8.77 -3.35
N ALA A 156 8.70 9.35 -2.38
CA ALA A 156 8.54 10.77 -2.01
C ALA A 156 9.35 11.73 -2.90
N LYS A 157 10.34 11.24 -3.66
CA LYS A 157 11.29 12.07 -4.45
C LYS A 157 11.03 12.15 -5.95
N LYS A 158 9.99 11.48 -6.49
CA LYS A 158 9.54 11.68 -7.89
C LYS A 158 8.34 12.61 -7.94
N LYS A 159 8.59 13.89 -7.65
CA LYS A 159 7.75 15.01 -8.09
C LYS A 159 8.53 15.88 -9.04
#